data_224ea49586ecd37ee5b42b4c8267d2ab
#
_entry.id   224ea49586ecd37ee5b42b4c8267d2ab
#
_cell.length_a   1.000
_cell.length_b   1.000
_cell.length_c   1.000
_cell.angle_alpha   90.00
_cell.angle_beta   90.00
_cell.angle_gamma   90.00
#
_symmetry.space_group_name_H-M   'P 1'
#
loop_
_entity.id
_entity.type
_entity.pdbx_description
1 polymer ?
#
loop_
_entity_poly.entity_id
_entity_poly.type
_entity_poly.pdbx_seq_one_letter_code
_entity_poly.pdbx_strand_id
1 'polypeptide(L)'
;MTLRTKDGLTLYTRRWDVESPRAVICLVHGLGEHSGRYEHVARFFNENGISFAAFDLRGHGRSEGKRGHAEYQQLMDDITLFLQSLDYDCPKILYGHSMGGNLALNYILRYDPDIAGGIISAPFLALPKELPKHLFFILKLLNVVAPSIQLSNGIDPNLISRDREVVEAYVSDPLVHDKISPRFILQSLEAGKWALENADRLRKPILLIHGTADQITSYRASQEFAKRAGELCKFVSYEGFYHEPHNEPEKERVLADMLKWIEG
;
A
#
# COMPACT_ATOMS: atom_id res chain seq x y z
N MET A 1 12.84 -1.97 -15.31
CA MET A 1 13.10 -0.57 -15.74
C MET A 1 13.38 0.29 -14.50
N THR A 2 13.75 1.56 -14.67
CA THR A 2 14.04 2.45 -13.52
C THR A 2 13.50 3.85 -13.78
N LEU A 3 13.17 4.56 -12.71
CA LEU A 3 12.77 5.98 -12.73
C LEU A 3 13.77 6.80 -11.91
N ARG A 4 14.07 8.01 -12.33
CA ARG A 4 14.94 8.93 -11.61
C ARG A 4 14.10 9.97 -10.87
N THR A 5 14.20 10.01 -9.55
CA THR A 5 13.49 10.99 -8.73
C THR A 5 14.11 12.39 -8.81
N LYS A 6 13.37 13.43 -8.39
CA LYS A 6 13.88 14.81 -8.36
C LYS A 6 15.10 14.99 -7.46
N ASP A 7 15.17 14.23 -6.37
CA ASP A 7 16.29 14.21 -5.43
C ASP A 7 17.41 13.23 -5.79
N GLY A 8 17.32 12.64 -6.99
CA GLY A 8 18.39 11.90 -7.61
C GLY A 8 18.46 10.42 -7.26
N LEU A 9 17.46 9.83 -6.57
CA LEU A 9 17.39 8.39 -6.36
C LEU A 9 16.88 7.65 -7.60
N THR A 10 17.27 6.40 -7.72
CA THR A 10 16.76 5.47 -8.73
C THR A 10 15.71 4.57 -8.11
N LEU A 11 14.49 4.60 -8.66
CA LEU A 11 13.41 3.69 -8.28
C LEU A 11 13.33 2.54 -9.28
N TYR A 12 13.25 1.32 -8.77
CA TYR A 12 13.05 0.11 -9.58
C TYR A 12 11.58 -0.02 -9.94
N THR A 13 11.29 -0.33 -11.22
CA THR A 13 9.91 -0.56 -11.71
C THR A 13 9.79 -1.91 -12.39
N ARG A 14 8.60 -2.50 -12.31
CA ARG A 14 8.21 -3.72 -13.00
C ARG A 14 6.93 -3.50 -13.77
N ARG A 15 6.79 -4.19 -14.90
CA ARG A 15 5.57 -4.21 -15.69
C ARG A 15 5.27 -5.63 -16.13
N TRP A 16 3.99 -5.97 -16.11
CA TRP A 16 3.42 -7.18 -16.65
C TRP A 16 2.34 -6.74 -17.64
N ASP A 17 2.79 -6.59 -18.88
CA ASP A 17 1.96 -6.03 -19.93
C ASP A 17 1.19 -7.13 -20.65
N VAL A 18 -0.05 -6.81 -21.06
CA VAL A 18 -0.84 -7.58 -22.02
C VAL A 18 -1.05 -6.74 -23.27
N GLU A 19 -1.27 -7.39 -24.41
CA GLU A 19 -1.61 -6.70 -25.64
C GLU A 19 -3.00 -6.08 -25.54
N SER A 20 -3.14 -4.78 -25.87
CA SER A 20 -4.40 -4.04 -25.83
C SER A 20 -5.13 -4.14 -24.47
N PRO A 21 -4.51 -3.69 -23.36
CA PRO A 21 -5.10 -3.83 -22.04
C PRO A 21 -6.37 -3.00 -21.89
N ARG A 22 -7.40 -3.56 -21.27
CA ARG A 22 -8.64 -2.85 -20.94
C ARG A 22 -8.53 -1.95 -19.71
N ALA A 23 -7.53 -2.16 -18.87
CA ALA A 23 -7.13 -1.32 -17.75
C ALA A 23 -5.69 -1.64 -17.35
N VAL A 24 -5.07 -0.78 -16.54
CA VAL A 24 -3.80 -1.07 -15.87
C VAL A 24 -3.90 -0.84 -14.37
N ILE A 25 -3.45 -1.82 -13.59
CA ILE A 25 -3.29 -1.69 -12.14
C ILE A 25 -1.91 -1.13 -11.84
N CYS A 26 -1.87 -0.05 -11.04
CA CYS A 26 -0.67 0.68 -10.64
C CYS A 26 -0.43 0.43 -9.15
N LEU A 27 0.49 -0.47 -8.79
CA LEU A 27 0.72 -0.92 -7.43
C LEU A 27 1.64 0.01 -6.63
N VAL A 28 1.22 0.32 -5.40
CA VAL A 28 2.01 0.89 -4.31
C VAL A 28 2.03 -0.13 -3.16
N HIS A 29 3.15 -0.80 -2.97
CA HIS A 29 3.31 -1.89 -1.99
C HIS A 29 3.45 -1.40 -0.54
N GLY A 30 3.45 -2.30 0.44
CA GLY A 30 3.53 -2.01 1.87
C GLY A 30 4.93 -1.73 2.41
N LEU A 31 5.01 -1.49 3.73
CA LEU A 31 6.27 -1.28 4.43
C LEU A 31 7.09 -2.58 4.50
N GLY A 32 8.38 -2.47 4.23
CA GLY A 32 9.34 -3.57 4.39
C GLY A 32 9.31 -4.62 3.29
N GLU A 33 8.41 -4.52 2.33
CA GLU A 33 8.24 -5.45 1.21
C GLU A 33 8.67 -4.83 -0.14
N HIS A 34 8.27 -5.43 -1.26
CA HIS A 34 8.59 -4.97 -2.60
C HIS A 34 7.63 -5.51 -3.66
N SER A 35 7.65 -4.92 -4.86
CA SER A 35 6.75 -5.25 -5.98
C SER A 35 6.81 -6.71 -6.44
N GLY A 36 7.92 -7.41 -6.21
CA GLY A 36 8.10 -8.82 -6.60
C GLY A 36 7.14 -9.78 -5.93
N ARG A 37 6.63 -9.44 -4.75
CA ARG A 37 5.68 -10.28 -4.00
C ARG A 37 4.27 -10.32 -4.63
N TYR A 38 4.01 -9.48 -5.62
CA TYR A 38 2.72 -9.39 -6.31
C TYR A 38 2.72 -10.09 -7.68
N GLU A 39 3.69 -10.94 -7.97
CA GLU A 39 3.79 -11.67 -9.24
C GLU A 39 2.53 -12.47 -9.57
N HIS A 40 1.96 -13.18 -8.59
CA HIS A 40 0.74 -13.98 -8.75
C HIS A 40 -0.50 -13.09 -8.97
N VAL A 41 -0.56 -11.94 -8.30
CA VAL A 41 -1.63 -10.93 -8.53
C VAL A 41 -1.55 -10.41 -9.95
N ALA A 42 -0.35 -10.02 -10.41
CA ALA A 42 -0.14 -9.53 -11.76
C ALA A 42 -0.53 -10.56 -12.82
N ARG A 43 -0.16 -11.85 -12.64
CA ARG A 43 -0.53 -12.94 -13.54
C ARG A 43 -2.04 -13.11 -13.63
N PHE A 44 -2.74 -13.15 -12.48
CA PHE A 44 -4.19 -13.24 -12.46
C PHE A 44 -4.85 -12.12 -13.30
N PHE A 45 -4.40 -10.88 -13.14
CA PHE A 45 -4.95 -9.75 -13.90
C PHE A 45 -4.55 -9.78 -15.37
N ASN A 46 -3.35 -10.24 -15.72
CA ASN A 46 -2.94 -10.43 -17.11
C ASN A 46 -3.80 -11.47 -17.82
N GLU A 47 -4.12 -12.60 -17.19
CA GLU A 47 -5.03 -13.62 -17.70
C GLU A 47 -6.44 -13.08 -17.96
N ASN A 48 -6.79 -11.96 -17.33
CA ASN A 48 -8.06 -11.25 -17.50
C ASN A 48 -7.92 -9.96 -18.34
N GLY A 49 -6.88 -9.82 -19.15
CA GLY A 49 -6.71 -8.69 -20.07
C GLY A 49 -6.43 -7.34 -19.41
N ILE A 50 -5.87 -7.35 -18.20
CA ILE A 50 -5.50 -6.15 -17.44
C ILE A 50 -3.99 -6.15 -17.24
N SER A 51 -3.32 -5.08 -17.66
CA SER A 51 -1.89 -4.88 -17.39
C SER A 51 -1.65 -4.55 -15.93
N PHE A 52 -0.45 -4.87 -15.43
CA PHE A 52 -0.07 -4.58 -14.07
C PHE A 52 1.29 -3.89 -14.07
N ALA A 53 1.40 -2.78 -13.35
CA ALA A 53 2.64 -2.02 -13.20
C ALA A 53 2.90 -1.76 -11.73
N ALA A 54 4.17 -1.78 -11.34
CA ALA A 54 4.60 -1.57 -9.96
C ALA A 54 5.95 -0.86 -9.91
N PHE A 55 6.24 -0.22 -8.80
CA PHE A 55 7.58 0.24 -8.47
C PHE A 55 7.91 -0.14 -7.03
N ASP A 56 9.19 -0.32 -6.75
CA ASP A 56 9.63 -0.46 -5.37
C ASP A 56 9.74 0.94 -4.75
N LEU A 57 9.09 1.16 -3.61
CA LEU A 57 9.16 2.43 -2.88
C LEU A 57 10.62 2.77 -2.54
N ARG A 58 10.96 4.07 -2.46
CA ARG A 58 12.28 4.48 -1.99
C ARG A 58 12.65 3.80 -0.69
N GLY A 59 13.88 3.29 -0.57
CA GLY A 59 14.34 2.52 0.58
C GLY A 59 13.73 1.13 0.70
N HIS A 60 13.12 0.58 -0.36
CA HIS A 60 12.53 -0.77 -0.37
C HIS A 60 12.98 -1.56 -1.60
N GLY A 61 12.89 -2.88 -1.50
CA GLY A 61 13.17 -3.78 -2.62
C GLY A 61 14.51 -3.49 -3.29
N ARG A 62 14.46 -3.18 -4.58
CA ARG A 62 15.61 -2.85 -5.44
C ARG A 62 15.80 -1.34 -5.65
N SER A 63 14.90 -0.52 -5.11
CA SER A 63 15.03 0.94 -5.16
C SER A 63 16.11 1.45 -4.22
N GLU A 64 16.76 2.53 -4.63
CA GLU A 64 17.71 3.26 -3.80
C GLU A 64 17.02 3.95 -2.61
N GLY A 65 17.80 4.40 -1.66
CA GLY A 65 17.34 5.08 -0.46
C GLY A 65 17.60 4.31 0.82
N LYS A 66 17.41 4.95 1.94
CA LYS A 66 17.64 4.36 3.26
C LYS A 66 16.47 3.46 3.66
N ARG A 67 16.74 2.20 4.01
CA ARG A 67 15.69 1.22 4.37
C ARG A 67 14.75 1.76 5.46
N GLY A 68 13.44 1.74 5.16
CA GLY A 68 12.40 2.16 6.09
C GLY A 68 12.42 3.66 6.45
N HIS A 69 13.05 4.52 5.61
CA HIS A 69 13.08 5.96 5.82
C HIS A 69 12.72 6.71 4.54
N ALA A 70 11.76 7.62 4.66
CA ALA A 70 11.41 8.62 3.65
C ALA A 70 10.71 9.80 4.32
N GLU A 71 10.74 10.97 3.70
CA GLU A 71 9.75 12.00 3.97
C GLU A 71 8.46 11.64 3.22
N TYR A 72 7.32 11.83 3.88
CA TYR A 72 6.02 11.43 3.31
C TYR A 72 5.74 12.10 1.95
N GLN A 73 6.11 13.37 1.81
CA GLN A 73 5.94 14.11 0.55
C GLN A 73 6.78 13.52 -0.59
N GLN A 74 7.99 13.02 -0.30
CA GLN A 74 8.81 12.35 -1.31
C GLN A 74 8.11 11.10 -1.88
N LEU A 75 7.40 10.34 -1.04
CA LEU A 75 6.62 9.19 -1.48
C LEU A 75 5.42 9.60 -2.35
N MET A 76 4.76 10.72 -2.05
CA MET A 76 3.71 11.28 -2.91
C MET A 76 4.27 11.71 -4.28
N ASP A 77 5.44 12.34 -4.29
CA ASP A 77 6.12 12.74 -5.52
C ASP A 77 6.56 11.53 -6.35
N ASP A 78 7.00 10.43 -5.68
CA ASP A 78 7.37 9.18 -6.34
C ASP A 78 6.15 8.50 -6.99
N ILE A 79 5.00 8.51 -6.35
CA ILE A 79 3.74 8.01 -6.93
C ILE A 79 3.37 8.84 -8.16
N THR A 80 3.50 10.16 -8.08
CA THR A 80 3.26 11.06 -9.23
C THR A 80 4.18 10.71 -10.39
N LEU A 81 5.49 10.59 -10.11
CA LEU A 81 6.49 10.22 -11.12
C LEU A 81 6.18 8.85 -11.75
N PHE A 82 5.81 7.86 -10.94
CA PHE A 82 5.45 6.54 -11.40
C PHE A 82 4.24 6.58 -12.32
N LEU A 83 3.12 7.19 -11.90
CA LEU A 83 1.90 7.28 -12.72
C LEU A 83 2.12 8.04 -14.03
N GLN A 84 2.93 9.10 -14.02
CA GLN A 84 3.30 9.86 -15.22
C GLN A 84 4.21 9.08 -16.19
N SER A 85 4.97 8.10 -15.69
CA SER A 85 5.83 7.25 -16.51
C SER A 85 5.08 6.14 -17.26
N LEU A 86 3.81 5.94 -16.93
CA LEU A 86 2.98 4.88 -17.48
C LEU A 86 2.22 5.39 -18.71
N ASP A 87 2.70 4.99 -19.88
CA ASP A 87 2.10 5.31 -21.18
C ASP A 87 1.09 4.20 -21.57
N TYR A 88 -0.14 4.34 -21.04
CA TYR A 88 -1.26 3.47 -21.37
C TYR A 88 -2.47 4.30 -21.77
N ASP A 89 -3.08 3.93 -22.90
CA ASP A 89 -4.35 4.53 -23.40
C ASP A 89 -5.59 3.89 -22.78
N CYS A 90 -5.46 3.30 -21.59
CA CYS A 90 -6.56 2.66 -20.89
C CYS A 90 -6.68 3.19 -19.45
N PRO A 91 -7.84 2.97 -18.77
CA PRO A 91 -8.04 3.38 -17.40
C PRO A 91 -6.95 2.87 -16.44
N LYS A 92 -6.41 3.77 -15.60
CA LYS A 92 -5.45 3.44 -14.55
C LYS A 92 -6.20 3.22 -13.24
N ILE A 93 -5.89 2.12 -12.54
CA ILE A 93 -6.42 1.79 -11.20
C ILE A 93 -5.25 1.85 -10.21
N LEU A 94 -5.30 2.73 -9.22
CA LEU A 94 -4.26 2.80 -8.19
C LEU A 94 -4.51 1.73 -7.12
N TYR A 95 -3.60 0.77 -7.00
CA TYR A 95 -3.69 -0.28 -5.99
C TYR A 95 -2.68 -0.02 -4.87
N GLY A 96 -3.16 0.17 -3.64
CA GLY A 96 -2.31 0.34 -2.45
C GLY A 96 -2.57 -0.72 -1.39
N HIS A 97 -1.50 -1.30 -0.84
CA HIS A 97 -1.58 -2.24 0.28
C HIS A 97 -0.87 -1.70 1.52
N SER A 98 -1.49 -1.84 2.70
CA SER A 98 -0.88 -1.50 3.99
C SER A 98 -0.39 -0.04 4.04
N MET A 99 0.91 0.21 4.18
CA MET A 99 1.54 1.52 4.01
C MET A 99 1.27 2.10 2.62
N GLY A 100 1.35 1.28 1.57
CA GLY A 100 0.96 1.68 0.22
C GLY A 100 -0.52 2.05 0.12
N GLY A 101 -1.38 1.40 0.90
CA GLY A 101 -2.80 1.75 1.02
C GLY A 101 -3.02 3.11 1.69
N ASN A 102 -2.25 3.43 2.72
CA ASN A 102 -2.22 4.76 3.33
C ASN A 102 -1.79 5.83 2.30
N LEU A 103 -0.70 5.55 1.56
CA LEU A 103 -0.17 6.43 0.54
C LEU A 103 -1.18 6.64 -0.61
N ALA A 104 -1.76 5.56 -1.14
CA ALA A 104 -2.72 5.61 -2.24
C ALA A 104 -4.00 6.38 -1.86
N LEU A 105 -4.56 6.14 -0.66
CA LEU A 105 -5.71 6.92 -0.17
C LEU A 105 -5.39 8.41 -0.03
N ASN A 106 -4.27 8.74 0.62
CA ASN A 106 -3.85 10.15 0.74
C ASN A 106 -3.60 10.77 -0.63
N TYR A 107 -3.04 10.01 -1.58
CA TYR A 107 -2.80 10.49 -2.94
C TYR A 107 -4.12 10.82 -3.65
N ILE A 108 -5.10 9.91 -3.60
CA ILE A 108 -6.44 10.11 -4.19
C ILE A 108 -7.13 11.32 -3.56
N LEU A 109 -7.12 11.43 -2.21
CA LEU A 109 -7.81 12.49 -1.49
C LEU A 109 -7.19 13.89 -1.67
N ARG A 110 -5.87 13.98 -1.85
CA ARG A 110 -5.13 15.26 -1.90
C ARG A 110 -4.93 15.79 -3.31
N TYR A 111 -4.72 14.90 -4.28
CA TYR A 111 -4.26 15.28 -5.62
C TYR A 111 -5.33 15.08 -6.70
N ASP A 112 -6.43 14.38 -6.40
CA ASP A 112 -7.50 14.05 -7.37
C ASP A 112 -6.91 13.57 -8.73
N PRO A 113 -6.08 12.51 -8.73
CA PRO A 113 -5.30 12.12 -9.88
C PRO A 113 -6.18 11.65 -11.05
N ASP A 114 -5.61 11.69 -12.27
CA ASP A 114 -6.24 11.11 -13.46
C ASP A 114 -6.14 9.57 -13.43
N ILE A 115 -7.04 8.96 -12.66
CA ILE A 115 -7.23 7.52 -12.52
C ILE A 115 -8.73 7.21 -12.53
N ALA A 116 -9.09 6.01 -12.93
CA ALA A 116 -10.48 5.55 -12.94
C ALA A 116 -10.99 5.23 -11.52
N GLY A 117 -10.11 4.82 -10.61
CA GLY A 117 -10.45 4.51 -9.23
C GLY A 117 -9.27 3.92 -8.46
N GLY A 118 -9.54 3.43 -7.25
CA GLY A 118 -8.51 2.83 -6.39
C GLY A 118 -8.93 1.49 -5.78
N ILE A 119 -7.96 0.58 -5.62
CA ILE A 119 -8.09 -0.62 -4.80
C ILE A 119 -7.21 -0.43 -3.58
N ILE A 120 -7.80 -0.48 -2.40
CA ILE A 120 -7.13 -0.19 -1.14
C ILE A 120 -7.23 -1.41 -0.24
N SER A 121 -6.11 -2.04 0.04
CA SER A 121 -6.04 -3.29 0.82
C SER A 121 -5.40 -3.04 2.17
N ALA A 122 -6.13 -3.35 3.24
CA ALA A 122 -5.66 -3.28 4.62
C ALA A 122 -4.84 -2.01 4.94
N PRO A 123 -5.33 -0.79 4.61
CA PRO A 123 -4.53 0.42 4.67
C PRO A 123 -4.08 0.77 6.08
N PHE A 124 -2.87 1.28 6.21
CA PHE A 124 -2.36 1.77 7.49
C PHE A 124 -2.97 3.13 7.85
N LEU A 125 -4.26 3.14 8.22
CA LEU A 125 -4.98 4.33 8.69
C LEU A 125 -4.78 4.58 10.18
N ALA A 126 -4.65 3.50 10.95
CA ALA A 126 -4.34 3.50 12.37
C ALA A 126 -3.74 2.15 12.77
N LEU A 127 -3.10 2.10 13.92
CA LEU A 127 -2.71 0.85 14.57
C LEU A 127 -3.95 0.17 15.18
N PRO A 128 -3.98 -1.18 15.30
CA PRO A 128 -5.07 -1.89 15.97
C PRO A 128 -5.24 -1.49 17.45
N LYS A 129 -4.11 -1.15 18.07
CA LYS A 129 -4.04 -0.63 19.46
C LYS A 129 -3.19 0.64 19.46
N GLU A 130 -3.61 1.61 20.26
CA GLU A 130 -2.85 2.84 20.42
C GLU A 130 -1.45 2.55 21.00
N LEU A 131 -0.46 3.28 20.51
CA LEU A 131 0.88 3.23 21.10
C LEU A 131 0.83 3.76 22.52
N PRO A 132 1.52 3.11 23.49
CA PRO A 132 1.68 3.64 24.81
C PRO A 132 2.25 5.07 24.78
N LYS A 133 1.69 5.97 25.60
CA LYS A 133 2.05 7.41 25.57
C LYS A 133 3.55 7.66 25.70
N HIS A 134 4.25 6.86 26.51
CA HIS A 134 5.70 6.98 26.68
C HIS A 134 6.47 6.61 25.41
N LEU A 135 6.05 5.54 24.67
CA LEU A 135 6.67 5.18 23.41
C LEU A 135 6.42 6.25 22.34
N PHE A 136 5.22 6.79 22.29
CA PHE A 136 4.89 7.89 21.37
C PHE A 136 5.74 9.13 21.66
N PHE A 137 5.98 9.47 22.95
CA PHE A 137 6.87 10.56 23.33
C PHE A 137 8.32 10.29 22.91
N ILE A 138 8.82 9.07 23.12
CA ILE A 138 10.17 8.66 22.69
C ILE A 138 10.31 8.79 21.17
N LEU A 139 9.32 8.32 20.39
CA LEU A 139 9.33 8.48 18.93
C LEU A 139 9.38 9.95 18.50
N LYS A 140 8.63 10.83 19.18
CA LYS A 140 8.67 12.28 18.91
C LYS A 140 10.06 12.86 19.21
N LEU A 141 10.68 12.49 20.31
CA LEU A 141 12.03 12.94 20.66
C LEU A 141 13.05 12.45 19.62
N LEU A 142 13.00 11.16 19.27
CA LEU A 142 13.87 10.59 18.22
C LEU A 142 13.65 11.25 16.87
N ASN A 143 12.41 11.63 16.54
CA ASN A 143 12.12 12.35 15.30
C ASN A 143 12.81 13.74 15.24
N VAL A 144 13.10 14.36 16.37
CA VAL A 144 13.83 15.63 16.42
C VAL A 144 15.35 15.40 16.35
N VAL A 145 15.89 14.46 17.14
CA VAL A 145 17.34 14.31 17.29
C VAL A 145 17.97 13.35 16.30
N ALA A 146 17.23 12.35 15.84
CA ALA A 146 17.70 11.29 14.93
C ALA A 146 16.57 10.79 14.01
N PRO A 147 15.97 11.67 13.17
CA PRO A 147 14.73 11.36 12.42
C PRO A 147 14.86 10.16 11.48
N SER A 148 16.05 9.85 11.02
CA SER A 148 16.32 8.78 10.07
C SER A 148 16.98 7.54 10.71
N ILE A 149 17.04 7.45 12.03
CA ILE A 149 17.52 6.22 12.68
C ILE A 149 16.60 5.05 12.31
N GLN A 150 17.20 3.90 12.03
CA GLN A 150 16.47 2.69 11.65
C GLN A 150 16.14 1.88 12.91
N LEU A 151 14.86 1.74 13.19
CA LEU A 151 14.32 0.90 14.26
C LEU A 151 13.68 -0.34 13.62
N SER A 152 13.46 -1.40 14.40
CA SER A 152 12.58 -2.49 13.97
C SER A 152 11.15 -1.98 13.90
N ASN A 153 10.41 -2.36 12.85
CA ASN A 153 9.00 -2.01 12.69
C ASN A 153 8.07 -2.78 13.66
N GLY A 154 8.58 -3.83 14.31
CA GLY A 154 7.84 -4.64 15.28
C GLY A 154 6.71 -5.49 14.69
N ILE A 155 6.67 -5.66 13.38
CA ILE A 155 5.69 -6.54 12.72
C ILE A 155 6.11 -7.98 12.91
N ASP A 156 5.21 -8.81 13.45
CA ASP A 156 5.36 -10.26 13.47
C ASP A 156 5.00 -10.83 12.09
N PRO A 157 5.94 -11.46 11.36
CA PRO A 157 5.66 -12.05 10.06
C PRO A 157 4.51 -13.09 10.05
N ASN A 158 4.26 -13.75 11.19
CA ASN A 158 3.16 -14.72 11.30
C ASN A 158 1.76 -14.08 11.21
N LEU A 159 1.67 -12.76 11.25
CA LEU A 159 0.42 -12.00 11.18
C LEU A 159 0.10 -11.46 9.78
N ILE A 160 0.99 -11.70 8.79
CA ILE A 160 0.74 -11.21 7.42
C ILE A 160 -0.30 -12.07 6.70
N SER A 161 -0.24 -13.39 6.86
CA SER A 161 -1.14 -14.36 6.23
C SER A 161 -1.29 -15.62 7.10
N ARG A 162 -2.38 -16.33 6.95
CA ARG A 162 -2.59 -17.68 7.51
C ARG A 162 -1.85 -18.77 6.69
N ASP A 163 -1.40 -18.43 5.48
CA ASP A 163 -0.60 -19.31 4.64
C ASP A 163 0.86 -19.32 5.10
N ARG A 164 1.34 -20.47 5.59
CA ARG A 164 2.70 -20.62 6.10
C ARG A 164 3.76 -20.49 5.01
N GLU A 165 3.48 -20.90 3.77
CA GLU A 165 4.41 -20.78 2.66
C GLU A 165 4.67 -19.29 2.34
N VAL A 166 3.62 -18.47 2.43
CA VAL A 166 3.73 -17.00 2.28
C VAL A 166 4.61 -16.40 3.39
N VAL A 167 4.42 -16.84 4.63
CA VAL A 167 5.21 -16.35 5.78
C VAL A 167 6.68 -16.75 5.63
N GLU A 168 6.97 -18.01 5.28
CA GLU A 168 8.33 -18.50 5.07
C GLU A 168 9.02 -17.79 3.91
N ALA A 169 8.33 -17.57 2.80
CA ALA A 169 8.82 -16.79 1.67
C ALA A 169 9.14 -15.34 2.07
N TYR A 170 8.27 -14.70 2.86
CA TYR A 170 8.49 -13.34 3.37
C TYR A 170 9.75 -13.26 4.25
N VAL A 171 9.92 -14.18 5.20
CA VAL A 171 11.05 -14.20 6.15
C VAL A 171 12.39 -14.49 5.44
N SER A 172 12.36 -15.32 4.42
CA SER A 172 13.57 -15.71 3.68
C SER A 172 13.96 -14.75 2.54
N ASP A 173 13.11 -13.80 2.20
CA ASP A 173 13.34 -12.87 1.08
C ASP A 173 14.39 -11.80 1.47
N PRO A 174 15.56 -11.73 0.79
CA PRO A 174 16.60 -10.75 1.09
C PRO A 174 16.23 -9.30 0.76
N LEU A 175 15.15 -9.08 0.00
CA LEU A 175 14.64 -7.74 -0.34
C LEU A 175 13.64 -7.22 0.68
N VAL A 176 13.13 -8.09 1.55
CA VAL A 176 12.28 -7.73 2.69
C VAL A 176 13.13 -7.19 3.84
N HIS A 177 12.62 -6.22 4.59
CA HIS A 177 13.29 -5.66 5.75
C HIS A 177 12.31 -5.26 6.86
N ASP A 178 12.78 -5.28 8.11
CA ASP A 178 12.04 -4.87 9.30
C ASP A 178 12.30 -3.41 9.73
N LYS A 179 12.85 -2.57 8.88
CA LYS A 179 13.27 -1.22 9.26
C LYS A 179 12.17 -0.19 9.09
N ILE A 180 12.08 0.72 10.08
CA ILE A 180 11.26 1.94 10.03
C ILE A 180 11.96 3.06 10.78
N SER A 181 11.83 4.30 10.33
CA SER A 181 12.37 5.47 11.04
C SER A 181 11.30 6.21 11.83
N PRO A 182 11.68 6.93 12.91
CA PRO A 182 10.75 7.76 13.68
C PRO A 182 10.00 8.78 12.83
N ARG A 183 10.69 9.40 11.85
CA ARG A 183 10.09 10.33 10.90
C ARG A 183 8.99 9.65 10.10
N PHE A 184 9.30 8.53 9.49
CA PHE A 184 8.39 7.85 8.58
C PHE A 184 7.13 7.34 9.30
N ILE A 185 7.28 6.69 10.47
CA ILE A 185 6.11 6.20 11.21
C ILE A 185 5.21 7.34 11.70
N LEU A 186 5.77 8.44 12.22
CA LEU A 186 4.98 9.55 12.72
C LEU A 186 4.21 10.27 11.60
N GLN A 187 4.86 10.52 10.45
CA GLN A 187 4.19 11.12 9.29
C GLN A 187 3.11 10.21 8.72
N SER A 188 3.34 8.89 8.74
CA SER A 188 2.34 7.91 8.26
C SER A 188 1.13 7.82 9.17
N LEU A 189 1.31 7.88 10.50
CA LEU A 189 0.21 7.95 11.47
C LEU A 189 -0.60 9.24 11.30
N GLU A 190 0.07 10.37 11.11
CA GLU A 190 -0.57 11.65 10.85
C GLU A 190 -1.37 11.62 9.53
N ALA A 191 -0.80 11.04 8.49
CA ALA A 191 -1.47 10.88 7.19
C ALA A 191 -2.69 9.96 7.27
N GLY A 192 -2.60 8.86 8.03
CA GLY A 192 -3.74 7.96 8.27
C GLY A 192 -4.89 8.67 9.00
N LYS A 193 -4.57 9.42 10.05
CA LYS A 193 -5.53 10.25 10.76
C LYS A 193 -6.16 11.29 9.83
N TRP A 194 -5.34 12.00 9.05
CA TRP A 194 -5.83 12.99 8.09
C TRP A 194 -6.77 12.37 7.05
N ALA A 195 -6.45 11.18 6.52
CA ALA A 195 -7.31 10.48 5.57
C ALA A 195 -8.67 10.12 6.19
N LEU A 196 -8.70 9.66 7.45
CA LEU A 196 -9.94 9.41 8.18
C LEU A 196 -10.80 10.66 8.38
N GLU A 197 -10.16 11.79 8.71
CA GLU A 197 -10.84 13.07 8.92
C GLU A 197 -11.38 13.70 7.62
N ASN A 198 -10.82 13.30 6.46
CA ASN A 198 -11.16 13.85 5.14
C ASN A 198 -11.73 12.79 4.18
N ALA A 199 -12.25 11.68 4.69
CA ALA A 199 -12.80 10.60 3.87
C ALA A 199 -14.00 11.05 3.01
N ASP A 200 -14.77 12.02 3.47
CA ASP A 200 -15.89 12.67 2.76
C ASP A 200 -15.46 13.48 1.53
N ARG A 201 -14.15 13.76 1.38
CA ARG A 201 -13.60 14.40 0.18
C ARG A 201 -13.31 13.43 -0.96
N LEU A 202 -13.60 12.15 -0.79
CA LEU A 202 -13.40 11.16 -1.84
C LEU A 202 -14.19 11.54 -3.10
N ARG A 203 -13.52 11.58 -4.26
CA ARG A 203 -14.12 11.93 -5.56
C ARG A 203 -14.00 10.82 -6.60
N LYS A 204 -13.19 9.81 -6.33
CA LYS A 204 -12.99 8.65 -7.20
C LYS A 204 -13.56 7.41 -6.53
N PRO A 205 -14.17 6.48 -7.27
CA PRO A 205 -14.61 5.21 -6.68
C PRO A 205 -13.41 4.42 -6.15
N ILE A 206 -13.60 3.79 -4.99
CA ILE A 206 -12.59 2.89 -4.44
C ILE A 206 -13.23 1.58 -3.98
N LEU A 207 -12.46 0.50 -4.12
CA LEU A 207 -12.69 -0.76 -3.43
C LEU A 207 -11.76 -0.81 -2.21
N LEU A 208 -12.32 -0.80 -1.02
CA LEU A 208 -11.57 -0.94 0.23
C LEU A 208 -11.78 -2.35 0.76
N ILE A 209 -10.70 -3.13 0.85
CA ILE A 209 -10.73 -4.51 1.33
C ILE A 209 -9.90 -4.68 2.60
N HIS A 210 -10.38 -5.52 3.54
CA HIS A 210 -9.68 -5.74 4.80
C HIS A 210 -10.03 -7.08 5.43
N GLY A 211 -9.04 -7.78 6.00
CA GLY A 211 -9.24 -8.98 6.80
C GLY A 211 -9.74 -8.64 8.21
N THR A 212 -10.77 -9.35 8.70
CA THR A 212 -11.34 -9.04 10.03
C THR A 212 -10.43 -9.43 11.20
N ALA A 213 -9.45 -10.33 10.96
CA ALA A 213 -8.47 -10.78 11.95
C ALA A 213 -7.10 -10.10 11.79
N ASP A 214 -7.01 -9.00 11.02
CA ASP A 214 -5.79 -8.21 10.88
C ASP A 214 -5.36 -7.63 12.23
N GLN A 215 -4.11 -7.92 12.62
CA GLN A 215 -3.48 -7.44 13.85
C GLN A 215 -2.36 -6.42 13.59
N ILE A 216 -2.10 -6.07 12.33
CA ILE A 216 -1.05 -5.14 11.89
C ILE A 216 -1.64 -3.75 11.65
N THR A 217 -2.77 -3.67 10.94
CA THR A 217 -3.49 -2.42 10.72
C THR A 217 -4.93 -2.49 11.24
N SER A 218 -5.52 -1.33 11.53
CA SER A 218 -6.83 -1.26 12.17
C SER A 218 -7.97 -1.52 11.19
N TYR A 219 -8.59 -2.69 11.25
CA TYR A 219 -9.84 -3.01 10.55
C TYR A 219 -10.95 -1.99 10.85
N ARG A 220 -11.08 -1.56 12.13
CA ARG A 220 -12.06 -0.55 12.54
C ARG A 220 -11.85 0.79 11.87
N ALA A 221 -10.60 1.19 11.65
CA ALA A 221 -10.29 2.43 10.94
C ALA A 221 -10.74 2.36 9.47
N SER A 222 -10.60 1.21 8.81
CA SER A 222 -11.11 1.00 7.46
C SER A 222 -12.64 1.05 7.41
N GLN A 223 -13.34 0.45 8.38
CA GLN A 223 -14.80 0.58 8.49
C GLN A 223 -15.25 2.03 8.67
N GLU A 224 -14.56 2.78 9.53
CA GLU A 224 -14.87 4.20 9.78
C GLU A 224 -14.60 5.06 8.55
N PHE A 225 -13.49 4.81 7.85
CA PHE A 225 -13.20 5.47 6.58
C PHE A 225 -14.32 5.21 5.56
N ALA A 226 -14.71 3.96 5.33
CA ALA A 226 -15.73 3.59 4.37
C ALA A 226 -17.09 4.24 4.70
N LYS A 227 -17.45 4.26 5.98
CA LYS A 227 -18.69 4.92 6.44
C LYS A 227 -18.71 6.41 6.12
N ARG A 228 -17.59 7.11 6.29
CA ARG A 228 -17.48 8.55 6.02
C ARG A 228 -17.37 8.86 4.54
N ALA A 229 -16.68 8.02 3.77
CA ALA A 229 -16.50 8.17 2.33
C ALA A 229 -17.81 7.94 1.53
N GLY A 230 -18.78 7.22 2.11
CA GLY A 230 -20.10 7.00 1.51
C GLY A 230 -20.06 6.07 0.28
N GLU A 231 -20.95 6.33 -0.68
CA GLU A 231 -21.22 5.44 -1.83
C GLU A 231 -20.02 5.24 -2.76
N LEU A 232 -19.07 6.16 -2.78
CA LEU A 232 -17.85 6.02 -3.57
C LEU A 232 -16.86 4.99 -3.00
N CYS A 233 -17.06 4.52 -1.76
CA CYS A 233 -16.24 3.51 -1.13
C CYS A 233 -16.99 2.19 -0.96
N LYS A 234 -16.75 1.24 -1.86
CA LYS A 234 -17.22 -0.14 -1.67
C LYS A 234 -16.30 -0.83 -0.67
N PHE A 235 -16.82 -1.13 0.53
CA PHE A 235 -16.06 -1.84 1.56
C PHE A 235 -16.38 -3.34 1.55
N VAL A 236 -15.34 -4.17 1.46
CA VAL A 236 -15.44 -5.64 1.51
C VAL A 236 -14.59 -6.16 2.66
N SER A 237 -15.24 -6.88 3.58
CA SER A 237 -14.60 -7.56 4.70
C SER A 237 -14.39 -9.02 4.41
N TYR A 238 -13.20 -9.55 4.71
CA TYR A 238 -12.90 -10.98 4.62
C TYR A 238 -12.78 -11.55 6.02
N GLU A 239 -13.77 -12.35 6.39
CA GLU A 239 -13.86 -12.92 7.74
C GLU A 239 -12.70 -13.88 8.03
N GLY A 240 -12.00 -13.66 9.15
CA GLY A 240 -10.87 -14.45 9.59
C GLY A 240 -9.56 -14.20 8.85
N PHE A 241 -9.53 -13.39 7.80
CA PHE A 241 -8.31 -13.08 7.06
C PHE A 241 -7.39 -12.17 7.87
N TYR A 242 -6.09 -12.35 7.66
CA TYR A 242 -5.04 -11.54 8.24
C TYR A 242 -4.73 -10.31 7.37
N HIS A 243 -3.51 -9.79 7.47
CA HIS A 243 -3.13 -8.50 6.91
C HIS A 243 -3.06 -8.44 5.39
N GLU A 244 -2.64 -9.53 4.73
CA GLU A 244 -2.44 -9.60 3.28
C GLU A 244 -3.55 -10.42 2.60
N PRO A 245 -4.77 -9.88 2.39
CA PRO A 245 -5.88 -10.64 1.80
C PRO A 245 -5.53 -11.29 0.46
N HIS A 246 -4.67 -10.65 -0.34
CA HIS A 246 -4.17 -11.15 -1.62
C HIS A 246 -3.15 -12.29 -1.51
N ASN A 247 -2.73 -12.63 -0.30
CA ASN A 247 -1.79 -13.71 0.02
C ASN A 247 -2.39 -14.76 0.97
N GLU A 248 -3.68 -14.66 1.28
CA GLU A 248 -4.37 -15.65 2.10
C GLU A 248 -4.63 -16.96 1.33
N PRO A 249 -4.88 -18.09 2.01
CA PRO A 249 -5.22 -19.34 1.33
C PRO A 249 -6.36 -19.22 0.31
N GLU A 250 -7.34 -18.36 0.58
CA GLU A 250 -8.49 -18.11 -0.31
C GLU A 250 -8.32 -16.85 -1.17
N LYS A 251 -7.10 -16.48 -1.53
CA LYS A 251 -6.75 -15.28 -2.31
C LYS A 251 -7.48 -15.14 -3.65
N GLU A 252 -7.84 -16.28 -4.28
CA GLU A 252 -8.57 -16.27 -5.54
C GLU A 252 -9.91 -15.54 -5.42
N ARG A 253 -10.59 -15.67 -4.27
CA ARG A 253 -11.83 -14.92 -3.98
C ARG A 253 -11.57 -13.42 -3.93
N VAL A 254 -10.47 -12.99 -3.29
CA VAL A 254 -10.10 -11.58 -3.20
C VAL A 254 -9.81 -11.01 -4.58
N LEU A 255 -9.02 -11.72 -5.38
CA LEU A 255 -8.66 -11.30 -6.73
C LEU A 255 -9.89 -11.26 -7.65
N ALA A 256 -10.83 -12.21 -7.52
CA ALA A 256 -12.09 -12.20 -8.25
C ALA A 256 -12.99 -11.00 -7.86
N ASP A 257 -13.07 -10.65 -6.57
CA ASP A 257 -13.82 -9.49 -6.10
C ASP A 257 -13.20 -8.17 -6.61
N MET A 258 -11.85 -8.08 -6.65
CA MET A 258 -11.14 -6.95 -7.23
C MET A 258 -11.42 -6.84 -8.74
N LEU A 259 -11.36 -7.95 -9.47
CA LEU A 259 -11.66 -8.00 -10.91
C LEU A 259 -13.10 -7.54 -11.19
N LYS A 260 -14.05 -8.10 -10.46
CA LYS A 260 -15.48 -7.74 -10.58
C LYS A 260 -15.71 -6.25 -10.33
N TRP A 261 -14.98 -5.65 -9.39
CA TRP A 261 -15.09 -4.22 -9.12
C TRP A 261 -14.51 -3.37 -10.25
N ILE A 262 -13.42 -3.82 -10.91
CA ILE A 262 -12.84 -3.14 -12.06
C ILE A 262 -13.81 -3.18 -13.27
N GLU A 263 -14.58 -4.24 -13.39
CA GLU A 263 -15.52 -4.46 -14.49
C GLU A 263 -16.85 -3.69 -14.37
N GLY A 264 -17.16 -3.14 -13.17
CA GLY A 264 -18.41 -2.41 -12.85
C GLY A 264 -19.33 -3.28 -12.03
#